data_8565fd8cd77883f7b43d29fe5c3fa293
#
_entry.id   8565fd8cd77883f7b43d29fe5c3fa293
#
_cell.length_a   1.000
_cell.length_b   1.000
_cell.length_c   1.000
_cell.angle_alpha   90.00
_cell.angle_beta   90.00
_cell.angle_gamma   90.00
#
_symmetry.space_group_name_H-M   'P 1'
#
loop_
_entity.id
_entity.type
_entity.pdbx_description
1 polymer ?
#
loop_
_entity_poly.entity_id
_entity_poly.type
_entity_poly.pdbx_seq_one_letter_code
_entity_poly.pdbx_strand_id
1 'polypeptide(L)'
;MGFSGKISSSFLRQSAVVQIVLVNAVVFVIVHIAALFGIGYVGEWLMLPQSWTEVMSTPWTLLTYMFAHFDFLHILGNMLCLYCFGIVALDLMTPRRFVATYIAGGLAGAAAYLFAAEFVPSPGLIGSSAAVMAVAAAAVLTKPDYHVRLWLFGLVKIKWIALFYVAFALLATRADASAVCAHAAHLGGILADRKSV
;
A
#
# COMPACT_ATOMS: atom_id res chain seq x y z
N MET A 1 -0.80 -24.54 30.34
CA MET A 1 -0.03 -23.31 29.96
C MET A 1 -0.08 -22.97 28.45
N GLY A 2 -1.22 -23.02 27.76
CA GLY A 2 -1.26 -22.87 26.30
C GLY A 2 -2.19 -21.79 25.76
N PHE A 3 -3.17 -21.36 26.53
CA PHE A 3 -4.24 -20.50 26.01
C PHE A 3 -3.88 -18.98 26.02
N SER A 4 -3.21 -18.53 27.09
CA SER A 4 -2.82 -17.11 27.23
C SER A 4 -1.76 -16.66 26.20
N GLY A 5 -0.82 -17.53 25.84
CA GLY A 5 0.23 -17.22 24.86
C GLY A 5 -0.29 -17.11 23.42
N LYS A 6 -1.32 -17.89 23.05
CA LYS A 6 -1.94 -17.82 21.72
C LYS A 6 -2.79 -16.56 21.53
N ILE A 7 -3.51 -16.12 22.54
CA ILE A 7 -4.32 -14.88 22.48
C ILE A 7 -3.41 -13.66 22.37
N SER A 8 -2.32 -13.59 23.14
CA SER A 8 -1.34 -12.50 23.09
C SER A 8 -0.65 -12.40 21.71
N SER A 9 -0.24 -13.54 21.13
CA SER A 9 0.42 -13.54 19.82
C SER A 9 -0.52 -13.18 18.67
N SER A 10 -1.79 -13.59 18.73
CA SER A 10 -2.82 -13.25 17.75
C SER A 10 -3.16 -11.75 17.82
N PHE A 11 -3.30 -11.18 19.02
CA PHE A 11 -3.56 -9.78 19.23
C PHE A 11 -2.40 -8.89 18.74
N LEU A 12 -1.15 -9.27 19.01
CA LEU A 12 0.03 -8.55 18.52
C LEU A 12 0.19 -8.61 16.98
N ARG A 13 -0.25 -9.70 16.35
CA ARG A 13 -0.26 -9.81 14.88
C ARG A 13 -1.30 -8.88 14.25
N GLN A 14 -2.54 -8.92 14.71
CA GLN A 14 -3.59 -8.01 14.23
C GLN A 14 -3.23 -6.55 14.47
N SER A 15 -2.47 -6.25 15.54
CA SER A 15 -2.05 -4.88 15.83
C SER A 15 -1.19 -4.26 14.73
N ALA A 16 -0.34 -5.02 14.03
CA ALA A 16 0.54 -4.47 12.99
C ALA A 16 -0.24 -3.95 11.77
N VAL A 17 -1.25 -4.70 11.29
CA VAL A 17 -2.14 -4.21 10.21
C VAL A 17 -2.94 -3.01 10.68
N VAL A 18 -3.56 -3.12 11.85
CA VAL A 18 -4.37 -2.05 12.41
C VAL A 18 -3.56 -0.78 12.64
N GLN A 19 -2.31 -0.89 13.09
CA GLN A 19 -1.41 0.26 13.26
C GLN A 19 -1.14 0.98 11.94
N ILE A 20 -0.84 0.24 10.84
CA ILE A 20 -0.62 0.88 9.53
C ILE A 20 -1.92 1.51 9.02
N VAL A 21 -3.06 0.84 9.16
CA VAL A 21 -4.37 1.40 8.79
C VAL A 21 -4.64 2.69 9.57
N LEU A 22 -4.40 2.70 10.88
CA LEU A 22 -4.59 3.88 11.72
C LEU A 22 -3.66 5.03 11.32
N VAL A 23 -2.39 4.76 11.02
CA VAL A 23 -1.45 5.79 10.55
C VAL A 23 -1.98 6.43 9.26
N ASN A 24 -2.41 5.63 8.29
CA ASN A 24 -2.99 6.13 7.03
C ASN A 24 -4.26 6.97 7.30
N ALA A 25 -5.16 6.48 8.17
CA ALA A 25 -6.39 7.19 8.52
C ALA A 25 -6.10 8.53 9.22
N VAL A 26 -5.15 8.56 10.15
CA VAL A 26 -4.75 9.78 10.86
C VAL A 26 -4.13 10.79 9.90
N VAL A 27 -3.21 10.35 9.02
CA VAL A 27 -2.61 11.22 8.01
C VAL A 27 -3.69 11.78 7.09
N PHE A 28 -4.63 10.95 6.63
CA PHE A 28 -5.74 11.39 5.78
C PHE A 28 -6.58 12.48 6.45
N VAL A 29 -6.97 12.27 7.71
CA VAL A 29 -7.76 13.24 8.48
C VAL A 29 -6.98 14.55 8.67
N ILE A 30 -5.70 14.49 9.04
CA ILE A 30 -4.86 15.68 9.25
C ILE A 30 -4.75 16.50 7.96
N VAL A 31 -4.43 15.84 6.83
CA VAL A 31 -4.26 16.49 5.52
C VAL A 31 -5.55 17.20 5.10
N HIS A 32 -6.71 16.55 5.26
CA HIS A 32 -7.98 17.11 4.84
C HIS A 32 -8.48 18.21 5.80
N ILE A 33 -8.26 18.07 7.11
CA ILE A 33 -8.56 19.13 8.08
C ILE A 33 -7.70 20.37 7.80
N ALA A 34 -6.39 20.20 7.54
CA ALA A 34 -5.50 21.33 7.23
C ALA A 34 -6.00 22.09 5.98
N ALA A 35 -6.46 21.36 4.94
CA ALA A 35 -7.03 21.97 3.75
C ALA A 35 -8.30 22.80 4.07
N LEU A 36 -9.18 22.33 4.98
CA LEU A 36 -10.37 23.06 5.40
C LEU A 36 -10.04 24.38 6.10
N PHE A 37 -8.92 24.45 6.80
CA PHE A 37 -8.44 25.69 7.48
C PHE A 37 -7.60 26.60 6.58
N GLY A 38 -7.53 26.31 5.25
CA GLY A 38 -6.80 27.14 4.29
C GLY A 38 -5.27 27.08 4.40
N ILE A 39 -4.72 26.04 5.07
CA ILE A 39 -3.26 25.82 5.21
C ILE A 39 -2.65 25.28 3.90
N GLY A 40 -3.39 25.30 2.80
CA GLY A 40 -3.02 24.66 1.56
C GLY A 40 -3.23 23.13 1.62
N TYR A 41 -2.96 22.45 0.51
CA TYR A 41 -3.09 21.00 0.49
C TYR A 41 -1.78 20.36 1.00
N VAL A 42 -1.71 20.09 2.31
CA VAL A 42 -0.54 19.48 2.96
C VAL A 42 -0.16 18.12 2.32
N GLY A 43 -1.10 17.47 1.64
CA GLY A 43 -0.84 16.24 0.90
C GLY A 43 0.22 16.39 -0.20
N GLU A 44 0.39 17.59 -0.79
CA GLU A 44 1.43 17.85 -1.78
C GLU A 44 2.83 17.75 -1.17
N TRP A 45 3.00 18.12 0.11
CA TRP A 45 4.27 18.01 0.84
C TRP A 45 4.64 16.56 1.18
N LEU A 46 3.66 15.68 1.15
CA LEU A 46 3.83 14.25 1.41
C LEU A 46 3.95 13.44 0.13
N MET A 47 3.55 14.01 -1.01
CA MET A 47 3.54 13.39 -2.31
C MET A 47 4.97 13.23 -2.85
N LEU A 48 5.27 12.07 -3.45
CA LEU A 48 6.55 11.84 -4.12
C LEU A 48 6.58 12.64 -5.41
N PRO A 49 7.56 13.56 -5.59
CA PRO A 49 7.65 14.38 -6.78
C PRO A 49 8.09 13.57 -8.00
N GLN A 50 8.02 14.19 -9.18
CA GLN A 50 8.32 13.55 -10.45
C GLN A 50 9.81 13.26 -10.67
N SER A 51 10.70 14.10 -10.11
CA SER A 51 12.12 14.07 -10.44
C SER A 51 13.01 13.71 -9.24
N TRP A 52 14.13 13.06 -9.52
CA TRP A 52 15.16 12.79 -8.52
C TRP A 52 15.71 14.06 -7.87
N THR A 53 15.82 15.14 -8.65
CA THR A 53 16.31 16.43 -8.15
C THR A 53 15.40 17.00 -7.07
N GLU A 54 14.07 16.90 -7.27
CA GLU A 54 13.08 17.33 -6.27
C GLU A 54 13.10 16.42 -5.04
N VAL A 55 13.26 15.10 -5.23
CA VAL A 55 13.40 14.15 -4.12
C VAL A 55 14.60 14.49 -3.23
N MET A 56 15.71 14.94 -3.79
CA MET A 56 16.89 15.37 -2.99
C MET A 56 16.57 16.53 -2.06
N SER A 57 15.63 17.40 -2.44
CA SER A 57 15.14 18.52 -1.61
C SER A 57 14.05 18.09 -0.63
N THR A 58 13.34 17.00 -0.91
CA THR A 58 12.20 16.49 -0.11
C THR A 58 12.34 14.98 0.15
N PRO A 59 13.44 14.50 0.75
CA PRO A 59 13.74 13.06 0.83
C PRO A 59 12.72 12.25 1.66
N TRP A 60 11.99 12.90 2.56
CA TRP A 60 10.92 12.25 3.33
C TRP A 60 9.80 11.72 2.44
N THR A 61 9.60 12.30 1.25
CA THR A 61 8.53 11.92 0.32
C THR A 61 8.67 10.48 -0.18
N LEU A 62 9.87 9.90 -0.18
CA LEU A 62 10.10 8.48 -0.44
C LEU A 62 9.33 7.55 0.50
N LEU A 63 9.01 8.02 1.71
CA LEU A 63 8.25 7.25 2.71
C LEU A 63 6.85 7.82 2.91
N THR A 64 6.69 9.13 2.94
CA THR A 64 5.41 9.75 3.33
C THR A 64 4.31 9.56 2.30
N TYR A 65 4.65 9.45 1.01
CA TYR A 65 3.68 9.30 -0.06
C TYR A 65 2.77 8.07 0.13
N MET A 66 3.33 6.97 0.71
CA MET A 66 2.59 5.73 0.91
C MET A 66 1.61 5.76 2.09
N PHE A 67 1.55 6.88 2.83
CA PHE A 67 0.60 7.10 3.93
C PHE A 67 -0.42 8.18 3.61
N ALA A 68 -0.24 8.95 2.54
CA ALA A 68 -1.14 10.01 2.12
C ALA A 68 -2.06 9.56 0.98
N HIS A 69 -3.29 10.11 0.93
CA HIS A 69 -4.31 9.78 -0.07
C HIS A 69 -5.10 11.03 -0.46
N PHE A 70 -5.45 11.17 -1.75
CA PHE A 70 -6.20 12.32 -2.25
C PHE A 70 -7.68 12.30 -1.87
N ASP A 71 -8.32 11.14 -1.90
CA ASP A 71 -9.77 11.03 -1.71
C ASP A 71 -10.15 9.83 -0.85
N PHE A 72 -11.41 9.87 -0.38
CA PHE A 72 -11.93 8.86 0.53
C PHE A 72 -12.01 7.45 -0.10
N LEU A 73 -12.38 7.33 -1.37
CA LEU A 73 -12.47 6.01 -2.02
C LEU A 73 -11.10 5.40 -2.22
N HIS A 74 -10.09 6.24 -2.52
CA HIS A 74 -8.72 5.82 -2.66
C HIS A 74 -8.15 5.24 -1.35
N ILE A 75 -8.31 5.96 -0.21
CA ILE A 75 -7.86 5.41 1.08
C ILE A 75 -8.70 4.18 1.47
N LEU A 76 -10.01 4.21 1.30
CA LEU A 76 -10.89 3.10 1.67
C LEU A 76 -10.50 1.81 0.94
N GLY A 77 -10.29 1.88 -0.37
CA GLY A 77 -9.85 0.74 -1.19
C GLY A 77 -8.52 0.17 -0.73
N ASN A 78 -7.52 1.04 -0.51
CA ASN A 78 -6.21 0.63 -0.01
C ASN A 78 -6.28 -0.01 1.38
N MET A 79 -7.00 0.59 2.32
CA MET A 79 -7.09 0.08 3.69
C MET A 79 -7.88 -1.24 3.76
N LEU A 80 -8.93 -1.38 2.97
CA LEU A 80 -9.68 -2.64 2.88
C LEU A 80 -8.79 -3.77 2.34
N CYS A 81 -8.06 -3.51 1.26
CA CYS A 81 -7.12 -4.47 0.68
C CYS A 81 -5.96 -4.78 1.64
N LEU A 82 -5.37 -3.75 2.27
CA LEU A 82 -4.33 -3.94 3.28
C LEU A 82 -4.81 -4.81 4.44
N TYR A 83 -6.03 -4.60 4.91
CA TYR A 83 -6.61 -5.40 5.98
C TYR A 83 -6.80 -6.86 5.53
N CYS A 84 -7.41 -7.10 4.36
CA CYS A 84 -7.65 -8.43 3.84
C CYS A 84 -6.35 -9.22 3.59
N PHE A 85 -5.39 -8.63 2.87
CA PHE A 85 -4.13 -9.29 2.57
C PHE A 85 -3.21 -9.34 3.78
N GLY A 86 -3.24 -8.31 4.62
CA GLY A 86 -2.39 -8.19 5.79
C GLY A 86 -2.70 -9.24 6.86
N ILE A 87 -3.97 -9.56 7.10
CA ILE A 87 -4.33 -10.66 8.01
C ILE A 87 -3.74 -11.97 7.50
N VAL A 88 -3.91 -12.28 6.21
CA VAL A 88 -3.37 -13.52 5.63
C VAL A 88 -1.84 -13.51 5.66
N ALA A 89 -1.21 -12.37 5.32
CA ALA A 89 0.24 -12.25 5.39
C ALA A 89 0.77 -12.49 6.82
N LEU A 90 0.07 -11.99 7.84
CA LEU A 90 0.46 -12.20 9.24
C LEU A 90 0.22 -13.63 9.76
N ASP A 91 -0.58 -14.44 9.09
CA ASP A 91 -0.64 -15.88 9.32
C ASP A 91 0.58 -16.62 8.75
N LEU A 92 1.25 -16.01 7.75
CA LEU A 92 2.35 -16.60 7.00
C LEU A 92 3.73 -16.04 7.39
N MET A 93 3.78 -14.84 7.98
CA MET A 93 5.02 -14.17 8.36
C MET A 93 4.93 -13.44 9.70
N THR A 94 6.08 -13.04 10.24
CA THR A 94 6.13 -12.25 11.48
C THR A 94 5.66 -10.81 11.26
N PRO A 95 5.17 -10.10 12.32
CA PRO A 95 4.81 -8.69 12.21
C PRO A 95 5.94 -7.79 11.71
N ARG A 96 7.19 -8.06 12.09
CA ARG A 96 8.36 -7.31 11.61
C ARG A 96 8.57 -7.49 10.12
N ARG A 97 8.44 -8.73 9.61
CA ARG A 97 8.55 -9.02 8.18
C ARG A 97 7.41 -8.37 7.40
N PHE A 98 6.18 -8.40 7.93
CA PHE A 98 5.02 -7.73 7.34
C PHE A 98 5.27 -6.23 7.15
N VAL A 99 5.71 -5.52 8.20
CA VAL A 99 6.03 -4.09 8.12
C VAL A 99 7.18 -3.85 7.13
N ALA A 100 8.22 -4.68 7.17
CA ALA A 100 9.35 -4.58 6.22
C ALA A 100 8.89 -4.77 4.77
N THR A 101 7.99 -5.74 4.49
CA THR A 101 7.40 -5.96 3.16
C THR A 101 6.60 -4.74 2.70
N TYR A 102 5.77 -4.16 3.58
CA TYR A 102 5.01 -2.94 3.27
C TYR A 102 5.94 -1.78 2.90
N ILE A 103 6.94 -1.49 3.72
CA ILE A 103 7.90 -0.39 3.47
C ILE A 103 8.74 -0.66 2.22
N ALA A 104 9.29 -1.87 2.07
CA ALA A 104 10.10 -2.24 0.90
C ALA A 104 9.28 -2.15 -0.40
N GLY A 105 8.00 -2.58 -0.36
CA GLY A 105 7.08 -2.44 -1.48
C GLY A 105 6.82 -0.99 -1.87
N GLY A 106 6.62 -0.12 -0.88
CA GLY A 106 6.51 1.31 -1.12
C GLY A 106 7.78 1.90 -1.73
N LEU A 107 8.96 1.62 -1.16
CA LEU A 107 10.24 2.11 -1.69
C LEU A 107 10.52 1.62 -3.11
N ALA A 108 10.24 0.35 -3.40
CA ALA A 108 10.39 -0.20 -4.75
C ALA A 108 9.38 0.43 -5.73
N GLY A 109 8.16 0.71 -5.27
CA GLY A 109 7.17 1.47 -6.03
C GLY A 109 7.63 2.88 -6.33
N ALA A 110 8.21 3.59 -5.34
CA ALA A 110 8.80 4.92 -5.53
C ALA A 110 9.93 4.90 -6.58
N ALA A 111 10.84 3.94 -6.48
CA ALA A 111 11.94 3.82 -7.44
C ALA A 111 11.44 3.54 -8.87
N ALA A 112 10.48 2.63 -9.03
CA ALA A 112 9.88 2.34 -10.32
C ALA A 112 9.09 3.52 -10.90
N TYR A 113 8.37 4.26 -10.04
CA TYR A 113 7.69 5.50 -10.41
C TYR A 113 8.69 6.54 -10.94
N LEU A 114 9.74 6.85 -10.17
CA LEU A 114 10.75 7.85 -10.55
C LEU A 114 11.46 7.48 -11.86
N PHE A 115 11.76 6.19 -12.05
CA PHE A 115 12.32 5.72 -13.31
C PHE A 115 11.36 5.94 -14.49
N ALA A 116 10.07 5.64 -14.35
CA ALA A 116 9.08 5.85 -15.40
C ALA A 116 8.84 7.35 -15.67
N ALA A 117 8.90 8.18 -14.63
CA ALA A 117 8.69 9.62 -14.71
C ALA A 117 9.80 10.37 -15.47
N GLU A 118 10.96 9.75 -15.68
CA GLU A 118 12.00 10.27 -16.60
C GLU A 118 11.52 10.30 -18.08
N PHE A 119 10.58 9.44 -18.42
CA PHE A 119 10.10 9.27 -19.82
C PHE A 119 8.70 9.83 -20.04
N VAL A 120 7.91 9.98 -18.98
CA VAL A 120 6.51 10.38 -19.06
C VAL A 120 6.19 11.39 -17.97
N PRO A 121 5.68 12.58 -18.30
CA PRO A 121 5.26 13.57 -17.31
C PRO A 121 4.18 13.03 -16.37
N SER A 122 4.35 13.29 -15.08
CA SER A 122 3.43 12.83 -14.04
C SER A 122 3.27 13.89 -12.94
N PRO A 123 2.09 14.05 -12.35
CA PRO A 123 1.85 15.08 -11.33
C PRO A 123 2.48 14.75 -9.95
N GLY A 124 3.10 13.59 -9.81
CA GLY A 124 3.58 13.05 -8.53
C GLY A 124 2.87 11.73 -8.18
N LEU A 125 3.41 11.02 -7.17
CA LEU A 125 2.84 9.77 -6.67
C LEU A 125 2.36 9.92 -5.23
N ILE A 126 1.12 9.49 -4.97
CA ILE A 126 0.52 9.46 -3.63
C ILE A 126 -0.36 8.21 -3.49
N GLY A 127 -0.34 7.60 -2.33
CA GLY A 127 -1.13 6.41 -2.01
C GLY A 127 -0.30 5.19 -1.63
N SER A 128 -0.88 4.32 -0.81
CA SER A 128 -0.25 3.11 -0.30
C SER A 128 -0.29 1.91 -1.25
N SER A 129 -0.86 2.06 -2.44
CA SER A 129 -1.18 0.92 -3.33
C SER A 129 0.01 0.04 -3.68
N ALA A 130 1.20 0.60 -3.94
CA ALA A 130 2.42 -0.16 -4.20
C ALA A 130 2.83 -1.03 -2.99
N ALA A 131 2.78 -0.46 -1.79
CA ALA A 131 3.06 -1.17 -0.54
C ALA A 131 2.02 -2.27 -0.26
N VAL A 132 0.73 -1.99 -0.51
CA VAL A 132 -0.36 -2.98 -0.37
C VAL A 132 -0.19 -4.11 -1.39
N MET A 133 0.21 -3.81 -2.63
CA MET A 133 0.49 -4.81 -3.66
C MET A 133 1.66 -5.72 -3.30
N ALA A 134 2.69 -5.19 -2.64
CA ALA A 134 3.79 -6.02 -2.12
C ALA A 134 3.30 -7.01 -1.05
N VAL A 135 2.47 -6.55 -0.11
CA VAL A 135 1.86 -7.43 0.91
C VAL A 135 0.94 -8.47 0.27
N ALA A 136 0.14 -8.08 -0.72
CA ALA A 136 -0.73 -9.00 -1.46
C ALA A 136 0.08 -10.05 -2.22
N ALA A 137 1.16 -9.63 -2.91
CA ALA A 137 2.06 -10.53 -3.61
C ALA A 137 2.72 -11.53 -2.66
N ALA A 138 3.23 -11.08 -1.51
CA ALA A 138 3.81 -11.93 -0.47
C ALA A 138 2.82 -13.01 0.00
N ALA A 139 1.58 -12.63 0.30
CA ALA A 139 0.55 -13.56 0.74
C ALA A 139 0.19 -14.58 -0.35
N VAL A 140 0.00 -14.13 -1.59
CA VAL A 140 -0.40 -14.99 -2.72
C VAL A 140 0.72 -15.94 -3.14
N LEU A 141 1.97 -15.44 -3.21
CA LEU A 141 3.12 -16.27 -3.60
C LEU A 141 3.41 -17.36 -2.56
N THR A 142 3.19 -17.06 -1.28
CA THR A 142 3.41 -18.04 -0.20
C THR A 142 2.28 -19.08 -0.14
N LYS A 143 1.02 -18.68 -0.34
CA LYS A 143 -0.13 -19.59 -0.23
C LYS A 143 -1.30 -19.19 -1.14
N PRO A 144 -1.19 -19.42 -2.47
CA PRO A 144 -2.15 -18.91 -3.47
C PRO A 144 -3.58 -19.45 -3.29
N ASP A 145 -3.73 -20.62 -2.73
CA ASP A 145 -5.02 -21.27 -2.50
C ASP A 145 -5.58 -21.03 -1.08
N TYR A 146 -5.02 -20.07 -0.34
CA TYR A 146 -5.57 -19.68 0.95
C TYR A 146 -7.01 -19.16 0.78
N HIS A 147 -7.96 -19.69 1.58
CA HIS A 147 -9.35 -19.29 1.51
C HIS A 147 -9.64 -18.18 2.50
N VAL A 148 -10.10 -17.04 1.99
CA VAL A 148 -10.62 -15.92 2.77
C VAL A 148 -12.15 -15.97 2.75
N ARG A 149 -12.77 -15.85 3.92
CA ARG A 149 -14.24 -15.76 4.01
C ARG A 149 -14.67 -14.31 3.82
N LEU A 150 -15.24 -14.02 2.66
CA LEU A 150 -15.89 -12.75 2.38
C LEU A 150 -17.37 -12.83 2.75
N TRP A 151 -17.88 -11.81 3.42
CA TRP A 151 -19.26 -11.79 3.91
C TRP A 151 -20.31 -12.02 2.80
N LEU A 152 -20.09 -11.43 1.62
CA LEU A 152 -21.05 -11.50 0.50
C LEU A 152 -20.79 -12.69 -0.45
N PHE A 153 -19.52 -13.12 -0.60
CA PHE A 153 -19.10 -14.09 -1.62
C PHE A 153 -18.70 -15.46 -1.03
N GLY A 154 -18.77 -15.62 0.30
CA GLY A 154 -18.36 -16.86 0.96
C GLY A 154 -16.84 -17.07 0.96
N LEU A 155 -16.39 -18.32 0.74
CA LEU A 155 -14.98 -18.68 0.70
C LEU A 155 -14.38 -18.44 -0.69
N VAL A 156 -13.48 -17.46 -0.78
CA VAL A 156 -12.78 -17.10 -2.03
C VAL A 156 -11.27 -17.31 -1.85
N LYS A 157 -10.60 -17.88 -2.85
CA LYS A 157 -9.14 -18.02 -2.83
C LYS A 157 -8.48 -16.65 -2.96
N ILE A 158 -7.45 -16.40 -2.13
CA ILE A 158 -6.76 -15.10 -2.05
C ILE A 158 -6.22 -14.63 -3.40
N LYS A 159 -5.77 -15.54 -4.26
CA LYS A 159 -5.28 -15.21 -5.61
C LYS A 159 -6.32 -14.50 -6.48
N TRP A 160 -7.61 -14.83 -6.34
CA TRP A 160 -8.67 -14.16 -7.09
C TRP A 160 -8.98 -12.76 -6.55
N ILE A 161 -8.87 -12.59 -5.22
CA ILE A 161 -8.99 -11.27 -4.58
C ILE A 161 -7.84 -10.36 -5.03
N ALA A 162 -6.61 -10.89 -5.07
CA ALA A 162 -5.44 -10.14 -5.53
C ALA A 162 -5.54 -9.78 -7.02
N LEU A 163 -5.97 -10.72 -7.87
CA LEU A 163 -6.17 -10.46 -9.30
C LEU A 163 -7.21 -9.35 -9.51
N PHE A 164 -8.34 -9.41 -8.78
CA PHE A 164 -9.35 -8.36 -8.83
C PHE A 164 -8.79 -7.01 -8.38
N TYR A 165 -8.02 -6.98 -7.28
CA TYR A 165 -7.40 -5.75 -6.77
C TYR A 165 -6.43 -5.13 -7.78
N VAL A 166 -5.55 -5.93 -8.39
CA VAL A 166 -4.62 -5.45 -9.43
C VAL A 166 -5.40 -4.93 -10.64
N ALA A 167 -6.37 -5.68 -11.14
CA ALA A 167 -7.20 -5.24 -12.27
C ALA A 167 -7.95 -3.94 -11.96
N PHE A 168 -8.54 -3.83 -10.77
CA PHE A 168 -9.23 -2.62 -10.32
C PHE A 168 -8.27 -1.44 -10.23
N ALA A 169 -7.07 -1.61 -9.66
CA ALA A 169 -6.07 -0.56 -9.56
C ALA A 169 -5.58 -0.08 -10.93
N LEU A 170 -5.45 -0.99 -11.90
CA LEU A 170 -5.11 -0.64 -13.29
C LEU A 170 -6.22 0.15 -13.98
N LEU A 171 -7.48 -0.21 -13.75
CA LEU A 171 -8.64 0.46 -14.33
C LEU A 171 -8.98 1.79 -13.65
N ALA A 172 -8.68 1.91 -12.34
CA ALA A 172 -8.97 3.12 -11.56
C ALA A 172 -7.97 4.26 -11.83
N THR A 173 -6.81 3.97 -12.42
CA THR A 173 -5.88 5.01 -12.89
C THR A 173 -6.46 5.75 -14.09
N ARG A 174 -6.23 7.06 -14.14
CA ARG A 174 -6.67 7.87 -15.29
C ARG A 174 -6.08 7.31 -16.57
N ALA A 175 -6.87 7.31 -17.65
CA ALA A 175 -6.44 6.83 -18.96
C ALA A 175 -5.61 7.91 -19.70
N ASP A 176 -4.59 8.46 -19.03
CA ASP A 176 -3.65 9.42 -19.60
C ASP A 176 -2.20 8.88 -19.49
N ALA A 177 -1.26 9.61 -20.06
CA ALA A 177 0.13 9.20 -20.07
C ALA A 177 0.71 9.01 -18.65
N SER A 178 0.21 9.74 -17.65
CA SER A 178 0.66 9.63 -16.25
C SER A 178 0.32 8.29 -15.61
N ALA A 179 -0.67 7.56 -16.14
CA ALA A 179 -1.02 6.22 -15.70
C ALA A 179 0.16 5.24 -15.78
N VAL A 180 1.05 5.43 -16.77
CA VAL A 180 2.26 4.60 -16.92
C VAL A 180 3.13 4.64 -15.66
N CYS A 181 3.31 5.82 -15.06
CA CYS A 181 4.10 5.99 -13.86
C CYS A 181 3.44 5.33 -12.65
N ALA A 182 2.11 5.46 -12.50
CA ALA A 182 1.36 4.79 -11.44
C ALA A 182 1.41 3.25 -11.60
N HIS A 183 1.29 2.74 -12.82
CA HIS A 183 1.41 1.31 -13.10
C HIS A 183 2.83 0.78 -12.84
N ALA A 184 3.87 1.57 -13.17
CA ALA A 184 5.24 1.23 -12.83
C ALA A 184 5.44 1.11 -11.32
N ALA A 185 4.86 2.05 -10.53
CA ALA A 185 4.90 1.95 -9.07
C ALA A 185 4.23 0.67 -8.55
N HIS A 186 3.06 0.30 -9.10
CA HIS A 186 2.37 -0.94 -8.74
C HIS A 186 3.21 -2.18 -9.04
N LEU A 187 3.82 -2.26 -10.23
CA LEU A 187 4.71 -3.35 -10.60
C LEU A 187 5.96 -3.40 -9.70
N GLY A 188 6.55 -2.24 -9.38
CA GLY A 188 7.67 -2.14 -8.44
C GLY A 188 7.31 -2.74 -7.08
N GLY A 189 6.13 -2.42 -6.55
CA GLY A 189 5.62 -3.01 -5.31
C GLY A 189 5.51 -4.54 -5.38
N ILE A 190 4.89 -5.07 -6.44
CA ILE A 190 4.74 -6.53 -6.64
C ILE A 190 6.10 -7.25 -6.70
N LEU A 191 7.10 -6.65 -7.34
CA LEU A 191 8.41 -7.24 -7.54
C LEU A 191 9.30 -7.20 -6.29
N ALA A 192 9.01 -6.31 -5.34
CA ALA A 192 9.82 -6.13 -4.12
C ALA A 192 9.93 -7.39 -3.28
N ASP A 193 8.90 -8.25 -3.25
CA ASP A 193 8.86 -9.44 -2.40
C ASP A 193 9.47 -10.70 -3.02
N ARG A 194 9.84 -10.69 -4.32
CA ARG A 194 10.39 -11.88 -5.00
C ARG A 194 11.69 -12.44 -4.38
N LYS A 195 12.39 -11.67 -3.57
CA LYS A 195 13.67 -12.06 -2.94
C LYS A 195 13.55 -12.54 -1.50
N SER A 196 12.34 -12.55 -0.93
CA SER A 196 12.12 -12.84 0.49
C SER A 196 11.38 -14.16 0.77
N VAL A 197 11.15 -14.97 -0.28
CA VAL A 197 10.59 -16.34 -0.19
C VAL A 197 11.69 -17.38 -0.29
#